data_c9970459f534c04884817eaec92ba96e
#
_entry.id   c9970459f534c04884817eaec92ba96e
#
_cell.length_a   1.000
_cell.length_b   1.000
_cell.length_c   1.000
_cell.angle_alpha   90.00
_cell.angle_beta   90.00
_cell.angle_gamma   90.00
#
_symmetry.space_group_name_H-M   'P 1'
#
loop_
_entity.id
_entity.type
_entity.pdbx_description
1 polymer ?
#
loop_
_entity_poly.entity_id
_entity_poly.type
_entity_poly.pdbx_seq_one_letter_code
_entity_poly.pdbx_strand_id
1 'polypeptide(L)'
;MAINPPSSSARRTRCSLPAVLMRAGTSKGLFIHRAHLPPSENAWAAPLLAAMGSRYNDTRQIDGVGGATSVTSKVAVVAPSSRPGVDVDYTFVQVAVGKETIDMSGNCGNMCSGVGPFAVQEKLVEPQPGARTVDVRIFNTNTSSTIVETVQIDENGELKEDGNCIIPGVRGSGSEIKVAFVDPAGSMTNKLFPSGVRAEKIVVDEVAGLSPFSVDVTLIDSANPFILVDARTTAPLLKGQQQDSPLTITVTEAIRQHGAVLMGLAPDLEAASMVRGTPKIAYVSRPDPSPCSPSDIQVLAYSMGKPHPSLQLTGAVCIASAVCMEGTVAKSVARGQTSGESEALTPERTPSPPGTAARDIQELEHRADLLAPGLSSYSTQVITITHGSGSMEVEVWTKLGPYGLEIDRCIVSRTARRLFEGKVLTAARYDDRTRACEKSGQHTIDRRIGVSVTAGLITSAGLGLRPST
;
A
#
# COMPACT_ATOMS: atom_id res chain seq x y z
N MET A 1 26.46 63.51 5.02
CA MET A 1 25.49 62.48 4.70
C MET A 1 26.09 61.12 5.10
N ALA A 2 25.61 60.54 6.15
CA ALA A 2 26.07 59.25 6.63
C ALA A 2 25.29 58.16 5.83
N ILE A 3 26.05 57.33 5.10
CA ILE A 3 25.48 56.18 4.36
C ILE A 3 25.29 55.06 5.38
N ASN A 4 24.03 54.78 5.70
CA ASN A 4 23.67 53.61 6.50
C ASN A 4 24.10 52.32 5.74
N PRO A 5 24.81 51.39 6.41
CA PRO A 5 25.13 50.11 5.79
C PRO A 5 23.85 49.33 5.52
N PRO A 6 23.76 48.56 4.44
CA PRO A 6 22.58 47.77 4.13
C PRO A 6 22.32 46.75 5.24
N SER A 7 21.08 46.71 5.70
CA SER A 7 20.59 45.72 6.66
C SER A 7 21.04 44.31 6.27
N SER A 8 21.62 43.59 7.21
CA SER A 8 22.03 42.19 7.04
C SER A 8 20.87 41.37 6.50
N SER A 9 20.94 41.00 5.23
CA SER A 9 20.03 40.05 4.65
C SER A 9 20.11 38.76 5.45
N ALA A 10 19.04 38.39 6.14
CA ALA A 10 18.94 37.15 6.87
C ALA A 10 19.41 36.01 5.94
N ARG A 11 20.52 35.38 6.29
CA ARG A 11 21.03 34.20 5.56
C ARG A 11 19.89 33.22 5.46
N ARG A 12 19.45 32.91 4.24
CA ARG A 12 18.50 31.81 3.98
C ARG A 12 19.14 30.53 4.52
N THR A 13 18.69 30.07 5.68
CA THR A 13 19.12 28.81 6.25
C THR A 13 18.54 27.70 5.41
N ARG A 14 19.36 26.92 4.73
CA ARG A 14 18.94 25.68 4.06
C ARG A 14 18.54 24.68 5.14
N CYS A 15 17.38 24.06 5.00
CA CYS A 15 17.03 22.89 5.80
C CYS A 15 17.70 21.66 5.21
N SER A 16 18.09 20.74 6.07
CA SER A 16 18.79 19.51 5.72
C SER A 16 18.03 18.34 6.35
N LEU A 17 17.52 17.45 5.54
CA LEU A 17 16.76 16.26 5.95
C LEU A 17 17.59 15.01 5.67
N PRO A 18 18.17 14.35 6.68
CA PRO A 18 18.84 13.08 6.49
C PRO A 18 17.83 12.01 5.97
N ALA A 19 18.18 11.33 4.92
CA ALA A 19 17.32 10.34 4.30
C ALA A 19 18.12 9.36 3.44
N VAL A 20 17.52 8.19 3.18
CA VAL A 20 17.99 7.19 2.25
C VAL A 20 17.01 7.11 1.09
N LEU A 21 17.48 7.21 -0.14
CA LEU A 21 16.68 6.95 -1.32
C LEU A 21 16.77 5.46 -1.65
N MET A 22 15.65 4.77 -1.65
CA MET A 22 15.60 3.34 -1.97
C MET A 22 14.59 3.03 -3.07
N ARG A 23 14.90 2.02 -3.86
CA ARG A 23 13.89 1.24 -4.57
C ARG A 23 13.38 0.17 -3.62
N ALA A 24 12.09 0.04 -3.50
CA ALA A 24 11.42 -0.99 -2.72
C ALA A 24 10.27 -1.56 -3.56
N GLY A 25 10.38 -2.84 -3.92
CA GLY A 25 9.52 -3.43 -4.93
C GLY A 25 9.56 -2.62 -6.23
N THR A 26 8.40 -2.28 -6.77
CA THR A 26 8.24 -1.43 -7.98
C THR A 26 8.06 0.05 -7.64
N SER A 27 8.36 0.46 -6.41
CA SER A 27 8.34 1.87 -5.97
C SER A 27 9.73 2.39 -5.67
N LYS A 28 9.88 3.72 -5.68
CA LYS A 28 11.08 4.43 -5.26
C LYS A 28 10.68 5.59 -4.35
N GLY A 29 11.39 5.78 -3.25
CA GLY A 29 11.09 6.87 -2.33
C GLY A 29 12.15 7.06 -1.27
N LEU A 30 11.93 8.06 -0.43
CA LEU A 30 12.78 8.35 0.72
C LEU A 30 12.41 7.43 1.89
N PHE A 31 13.44 6.91 2.56
CA PHE A 31 13.36 6.26 3.86
C PHE A 31 13.97 7.20 4.88
N ILE A 32 13.24 7.53 5.93
CA ILE A 32 13.60 8.57 6.89
C ILE A 32 13.39 8.03 8.30
N HIS A 33 14.41 8.18 9.16
CA HIS A 33 14.20 7.95 10.59
C HIS A 33 13.18 8.94 11.14
N ARG A 34 12.22 8.46 11.90
CA ARG A 34 11.19 9.28 12.55
C ARG A 34 11.77 10.47 13.31
N ALA A 35 12.93 10.29 13.93
CA ALA A 35 13.65 11.32 14.71
C ALA A 35 14.12 12.51 13.85
N HIS A 36 14.19 12.36 12.52
CA HIS A 36 14.57 13.44 11.59
C HIS A 36 13.40 14.32 11.15
N LEU A 37 12.18 13.96 11.52
CA LEU A 37 10.96 14.71 11.22
C LEU A 37 10.43 15.43 12.48
N PRO A 38 9.59 16.46 12.30
CA PRO A 38 8.92 17.12 13.42
C PRO A 38 8.18 16.12 14.32
N PRO A 39 8.09 16.38 15.64
CA PRO A 39 7.37 15.50 16.57
C PRO A 39 5.91 15.25 16.19
N SER A 40 5.20 16.28 15.70
CA SER A 40 3.82 16.14 15.23
C SER A 40 3.77 15.75 13.75
N GLU A 41 2.97 14.73 13.43
CA GLU A 41 2.75 14.28 12.04
C GLU A 41 2.06 15.36 11.18
N ASN A 42 1.23 16.21 11.79
CA ASN A 42 0.62 17.35 11.12
C ASN A 42 1.65 18.35 10.55
N ALA A 43 2.87 18.33 11.08
CA ALA A 43 3.96 19.18 10.60
C ALA A 43 4.83 18.53 9.51
N TRP A 44 4.53 17.29 9.10
CA TRP A 44 5.35 16.57 8.10
C TRP A 44 5.14 17.06 6.68
N ALA A 45 3.97 17.62 6.37
CA ALA A 45 3.66 18.06 5.01
C ALA A 45 4.74 19.01 4.44
N ALA A 46 5.09 20.04 5.18
CA ALA A 46 6.03 21.06 4.69
C ALA A 46 7.44 20.52 4.35
N PRO A 47 8.15 19.76 5.22
CA PRO A 47 9.45 19.20 4.89
C PRO A 47 9.38 18.13 3.80
N LEU A 48 8.32 17.31 3.76
CA LEU A 48 8.20 16.23 2.78
C LEU A 48 7.84 16.75 1.39
N LEU A 49 6.94 17.73 1.28
CA LEU A 49 6.65 18.42 0.01
C LEU A 49 7.90 19.10 -0.55
N ALA A 50 8.69 19.73 0.33
CA ALA A 50 9.94 20.35 -0.09
C ALA A 50 10.97 19.32 -0.57
N ALA A 51 11.17 18.24 0.19
CA ALA A 51 12.15 17.21 -0.16
C ALA A 51 11.78 16.50 -1.46
N MET A 52 10.48 16.26 -1.70
CA MET A 52 10.01 15.59 -2.91
C MET A 52 9.84 16.54 -4.11
N GLY A 53 9.87 17.85 -3.93
CA GLY A 53 9.68 18.84 -5.00
C GLY A 53 8.22 19.06 -5.41
N SER A 54 7.25 18.76 -4.53
CA SER A 54 5.82 18.94 -4.80
C SER A 54 5.28 20.31 -4.39
N ARG A 55 6.14 21.24 -3.97
CA ARG A 55 5.73 22.63 -3.71
C ARG A 55 5.30 23.30 -5.01
N TYR A 56 4.40 24.28 -4.89
CA TYR A 56 3.91 25.09 -6.00
C TYR A 56 3.18 24.27 -7.07
N ASN A 57 2.61 23.14 -6.68
CA ASN A 57 1.90 22.21 -7.57
C ASN A 57 2.76 21.72 -8.77
N ASP A 58 4.09 21.62 -8.60
CA ASP A 58 4.98 21.16 -9.65
C ASP A 58 4.74 19.67 -9.96
N THR A 59 4.23 19.44 -11.17
CA THR A 59 3.95 18.08 -11.68
C THR A 59 5.21 17.30 -12.06
N ARG A 60 6.36 17.97 -12.20
CA ARG A 60 7.64 17.37 -12.57
C ARG A 60 8.55 17.12 -11.36
N GLN A 61 8.23 17.73 -10.20
CA GLN A 61 9.05 17.64 -8.99
C GLN A 61 10.53 18.01 -9.21
N ILE A 62 10.79 19.04 -10.02
CA ILE A 62 12.14 19.42 -10.45
C ILE A 62 13.00 19.90 -9.27
N ASP A 63 12.39 20.60 -8.30
CA ASP A 63 13.10 21.13 -7.11
C ASP A 63 13.00 20.14 -5.93
N GLY A 64 13.23 18.84 -6.22
CA GLY A 64 13.24 17.78 -5.20
C GLY A 64 13.70 16.43 -5.75
N VAL A 65 13.60 15.39 -4.92
CA VAL A 65 14.03 14.02 -5.29
C VAL A 65 12.89 13.15 -5.80
N GLY A 66 11.69 13.68 -5.92
CA GLY A 66 10.55 12.99 -6.50
C GLY A 66 10.75 12.68 -7.97
N GLY A 67 10.02 11.67 -8.48
CA GLY A 67 10.15 11.22 -9.88
C GLY A 67 8.88 11.46 -10.70
N ALA A 68 8.06 12.44 -10.35
CA ALA A 68 6.88 12.90 -11.09
C ALA A 68 5.79 11.83 -11.33
N THR A 69 5.82 10.72 -10.60
CA THR A 69 4.78 9.68 -10.63
C THR A 69 4.40 9.23 -9.22
N SER A 70 3.22 8.64 -9.08
CA SER A 70 2.77 8.12 -7.77
C SER A 70 3.68 7.00 -7.23
N VAL A 71 4.38 6.26 -8.10
CA VAL A 71 5.30 5.18 -7.69
C VAL A 71 6.70 5.68 -7.32
N THR A 72 7.03 6.93 -7.62
CA THR A 72 8.34 7.55 -7.36
C THR A 72 8.27 8.78 -6.46
N SER A 73 7.10 9.07 -5.89
CA SER A 73 6.86 10.22 -5.00
C SER A 73 6.34 9.75 -3.64
N LYS A 74 7.17 8.99 -2.92
CA LYS A 74 6.80 8.26 -1.71
C LYS A 74 7.82 8.45 -0.60
N VAL A 75 7.35 8.33 0.65
CA VAL A 75 8.22 8.35 1.83
C VAL A 75 7.82 7.20 2.76
N ALA A 76 8.82 6.52 3.31
CA ALA A 76 8.71 5.59 4.41
C ALA A 76 9.37 6.24 5.64
N VAL A 77 8.60 6.45 6.69
CA VAL A 77 9.11 6.93 7.98
C VAL A 77 9.22 5.73 8.90
N VAL A 78 10.43 5.49 9.44
CA VAL A 78 10.73 4.29 10.23
C VAL A 78 11.27 4.71 11.60
N ALA A 79 10.84 4.02 12.64
CA ALA A 79 11.33 4.18 14.01
C ALA A 79 11.47 2.82 14.70
N PRO A 80 12.36 2.67 15.69
CA PRO A 80 12.27 1.55 16.62
C PRO A 80 10.90 1.53 17.28
N SER A 81 10.30 0.34 17.44
CA SER A 81 8.98 0.19 18.05
C SER A 81 9.09 0.03 19.56
N SER A 82 8.15 0.61 20.30
CA SER A 82 7.95 0.31 21.73
C SER A 82 6.89 -0.78 21.97
N ARG A 83 6.31 -1.33 20.88
CA ARG A 83 5.26 -2.36 20.97
C ARG A 83 5.88 -3.72 21.25
N PRO A 84 5.30 -4.53 22.16
CA PRO A 84 5.78 -5.88 22.39
C PRO A 84 5.75 -6.72 21.10
N GLY A 85 6.85 -7.41 20.81
CA GLY A 85 6.96 -8.30 19.64
C GLY A 85 7.04 -7.60 18.28
N VAL A 86 7.28 -6.28 18.25
CA VAL A 86 7.47 -5.48 17.04
C VAL A 86 8.84 -4.83 17.09
N ASP A 87 9.58 -4.90 16.01
CA ASP A 87 10.92 -4.34 15.92
C ASP A 87 10.89 -2.86 15.52
N VAL A 88 10.08 -2.53 14.50
CA VAL A 88 9.99 -1.16 13.97
C VAL A 88 8.55 -0.74 13.67
N ASP A 89 8.27 0.53 13.90
CA ASP A 89 7.06 1.21 13.41
C ASP A 89 7.35 1.81 12.04
N TYR A 90 6.42 1.64 11.11
CA TYR A 90 6.48 2.15 9.75
C TYR A 90 5.26 2.99 9.41
N THR A 91 5.48 4.25 9.04
CA THR A 91 4.45 5.14 8.51
C THR A 91 4.70 5.40 7.03
N PHE A 92 3.75 5.07 6.18
CA PHE A 92 3.78 5.40 4.76
C PHE A 92 3.24 6.80 4.51
N VAL A 93 3.91 7.57 3.64
CA VAL A 93 3.43 8.86 3.17
C VAL A 93 3.48 8.91 1.64
N GLN A 94 2.33 9.10 1.02
CA GLN A 94 2.25 9.43 -0.40
C GLN A 94 2.35 10.95 -0.54
N VAL A 95 3.34 11.44 -1.25
CA VAL A 95 3.43 12.86 -1.62
C VAL A 95 2.74 13.03 -2.97
N ALA A 96 1.67 13.83 -3.01
CA ALA A 96 0.89 13.99 -4.23
C ALA A 96 1.69 14.76 -5.30
N VAL A 97 1.74 14.19 -6.51
CA VAL A 97 2.41 14.84 -7.65
C VAL A 97 1.50 15.92 -8.21
N GLY A 98 2.04 17.13 -8.36
CA GLY A 98 1.27 18.29 -8.85
C GLY A 98 0.23 18.84 -7.88
N LYS A 99 0.33 18.50 -6.58
CA LYS A 99 -0.50 19.02 -5.50
C LYS A 99 0.33 19.22 -4.24
N GLU A 100 0.07 20.26 -3.48
CA GLU A 100 0.74 20.53 -2.20
C GLU A 100 0.09 19.77 -1.04
N THR A 101 -0.08 18.45 -1.20
CA THR A 101 -0.68 17.59 -0.18
C THR A 101 0.11 16.31 0.01
N ILE A 102 0.05 15.78 1.22
CA ILE A 102 0.48 14.43 1.56
C ILE A 102 -0.73 13.60 1.93
N ASP A 103 -0.68 12.29 1.68
CA ASP A 103 -1.73 11.34 2.01
C ASP A 103 -1.11 10.18 2.81
N MET A 104 -1.62 9.98 4.02
CA MET A 104 -1.23 8.91 4.94
C MET A 104 -2.39 7.96 5.22
N SER A 105 -3.46 7.98 4.41
CA SER A 105 -4.68 7.23 4.66
C SER A 105 -4.55 5.72 4.43
N GLY A 106 -3.48 5.23 3.79
CA GLY A 106 -3.33 3.82 3.49
C GLY A 106 -1.90 3.33 3.49
N ASN A 107 -1.71 2.03 3.33
CA ASN A 107 -0.40 1.39 3.25
C ASN A 107 0.11 1.29 1.81
N CYS A 108 1.44 1.25 1.66
CA CYS A 108 2.12 0.89 0.42
C CYS A 108 3.03 -0.32 0.66
N GLY A 109 2.56 -1.52 0.35
CA GLY A 109 3.34 -2.73 0.51
C GLY A 109 4.65 -2.75 -0.27
N ASN A 110 4.71 -2.09 -1.46
CA ASN A 110 5.99 -1.95 -2.16
C ASN A 110 6.99 -1.09 -1.36
N MET A 111 6.59 0.03 -0.77
CA MET A 111 7.49 0.78 0.12
C MET A 111 7.82 0.00 1.39
N CYS A 112 6.84 -0.74 1.93
CA CYS A 112 7.06 -1.62 3.06
C CYS A 112 8.24 -2.57 2.80
N SER A 113 8.30 -3.23 1.62
CA SER A 113 9.36 -4.21 1.32
C SER A 113 10.80 -3.68 1.37
N GLY A 114 10.98 -2.40 1.61
CA GLY A 114 12.28 -1.79 1.91
C GLY A 114 12.51 -1.51 3.38
N VAL A 115 11.51 -1.71 4.23
CA VAL A 115 11.62 -1.37 5.67
C VAL A 115 12.52 -2.35 6.40
N GLY A 116 12.39 -3.66 6.14
CA GLY A 116 13.28 -4.68 6.69
C GLY A 116 14.75 -4.45 6.30
N PRO A 117 15.08 -4.34 5.00
CA PRO A 117 16.41 -3.95 4.54
C PRO A 117 16.93 -2.67 5.18
N PHE A 118 16.11 -1.62 5.24
CA PHE A 118 16.48 -0.37 5.88
C PHE A 118 16.77 -0.57 7.38
N ALA A 119 15.92 -1.31 8.08
CA ALA A 119 16.07 -1.55 9.51
C ALA A 119 17.37 -2.30 9.84
N VAL A 120 17.76 -3.28 9.03
CA VAL A 120 19.03 -4.01 9.18
C VAL A 120 20.22 -3.09 8.88
N GLN A 121 20.19 -2.36 7.76
CA GLN A 121 21.28 -1.47 7.35
C GLN A 121 21.48 -0.28 8.31
N GLU A 122 20.40 0.24 8.91
CA GLU A 122 20.44 1.29 9.92
C GLU A 122 20.62 0.76 11.37
N LYS A 123 20.86 -0.56 11.52
CA LYS A 123 21.07 -1.23 12.82
C LYS A 123 19.92 -1.03 13.82
N LEU A 124 18.70 -0.91 13.29
CA LEU A 124 17.47 -0.95 14.10
C LEU A 124 17.10 -2.39 14.48
N VAL A 125 17.53 -3.36 13.66
CA VAL A 125 17.44 -4.79 13.89
C VAL A 125 18.80 -5.42 13.62
N GLU A 126 19.31 -6.17 14.57
CA GLU A 126 20.59 -6.86 14.44
C GLU A 126 20.36 -8.35 14.20
N PRO A 127 20.88 -8.91 13.09
CA PRO A 127 20.82 -10.35 12.84
C PRO A 127 21.58 -11.13 13.92
N GLN A 128 21.09 -12.32 14.26
CA GLN A 128 21.81 -13.21 15.15
C GLN A 128 23.12 -13.68 14.46
N PRO A 129 24.23 -13.84 15.21
CA PRO A 129 25.47 -14.34 14.66
C PRO A 129 25.29 -15.66 13.90
N GLY A 130 25.73 -15.70 12.63
CA GLY A 130 25.61 -16.87 11.75
C GLY A 130 24.23 -17.07 11.10
N ALA A 131 23.26 -16.20 11.37
CA ALA A 131 21.98 -16.25 10.68
C ALA A 131 22.15 -15.98 9.18
N ARG A 132 21.39 -16.68 8.35
CA ARG A 132 21.30 -16.43 6.90
C ARG A 132 20.10 -15.60 6.51
N THR A 133 19.16 -15.46 7.43
CA THR A 133 17.95 -14.61 7.30
C THR A 133 17.65 -13.96 8.62
N VAL A 134 16.93 -12.84 8.57
CA VAL A 134 16.33 -12.23 9.76
C VAL A 134 14.90 -11.81 9.45
N ASP A 135 14.00 -12.08 10.39
CA ASP A 135 12.61 -11.62 10.32
C ASP A 135 12.53 -10.26 11.01
N VAL A 136 12.10 -9.27 10.27
CA VAL A 136 11.82 -7.93 10.79
C VAL A 136 10.32 -7.78 10.97
N ARG A 137 9.87 -7.62 12.21
CA ARG A 137 8.46 -7.41 12.56
C ARG A 137 8.12 -5.94 12.53
N ILE A 138 7.25 -5.58 11.62
CA ILE A 138 6.91 -4.20 11.27
C ILE A 138 5.47 -3.93 11.69
N PHE A 139 5.22 -2.88 12.44
CA PHE A 139 3.88 -2.35 12.64
C PHE A 139 3.64 -1.19 11.68
N ASN A 140 2.68 -1.35 10.78
CA ASN A 140 2.26 -0.27 9.89
C ASN A 140 1.27 0.64 10.63
N THR A 141 1.67 1.88 10.87
CA THR A 141 0.87 2.84 11.64
C THR A 141 -0.35 3.37 10.87
N ASN A 142 -0.33 3.30 9.52
CA ASN A 142 -1.45 3.75 8.71
C ASN A 142 -2.67 2.81 8.81
N THR A 143 -2.41 1.51 8.91
CA THR A 143 -3.45 0.47 8.89
C THR A 143 -3.51 -0.35 10.17
N SER A 144 -2.67 -0.02 11.17
CA SER A 144 -2.53 -0.76 12.43
C SER A 144 -2.29 -2.26 12.25
N SER A 145 -1.63 -2.64 11.16
CA SER A 145 -1.41 -4.03 10.75
C SER A 145 0.04 -4.45 11.00
N THR A 146 0.23 -5.73 11.31
CA THR A 146 1.55 -6.34 11.45
C THR A 146 1.99 -6.94 10.11
N ILE A 147 3.24 -6.67 9.75
CA ILE A 147 3.90 -7.20 8.57
C ILE A 147 5.22 -7.81 9.03
N VAL A 148 5.57 -8.98 8.51
CA VAL A 148 6.86 -9.62 8.79
C VAL A 148 7.64 -9.69 7.48
N GLU A 149 8.85 -9.14 7.49
CA GLU A 149 9.75 -9.23 6.34
C GLU A 149 10.93 -10.13 6.68
N THR A 150 11.03 -11.25 5.95
CA THR A 150 12.22 -12.10 5.99
C THR A 150 13.22 -11.59 4.97
N VAL A 151 14.35 -11.07 5.43
CA VAL A 151 15.45 -10.57 4.60
C VAL A 151 16.66 -11.48 4.67
N GLN A 152 17.43 -11.53 3.57
CA GLN A 152 18.61 -12.36 3.47
C GLN A 152 19.82 -11.66 4.09
N ILE A 153 20.66 -12.42 4.80
CA ILE A 153 21.88 -11.96 5.47
C ILE A 153 23.08 -12.69 4.86
N ASP A 154 24.16 -11.99 4.62
CA ASP A 154 25.39 -12.54 4.12
C ASP A 154 26.24 -13.21 5.22
N GLU A 155 27.40 -13.71 4.87
CA GLU A 155 28.32 -14.38 5.81
C GLU A 155 28.97 -13.46 6.83
N ASN A 156 28.94 -12.12 6.57
CA ASN A 156 29.46 -11.10 7.48
C ASN A 156 28.40 -10.57 8.47
N GLY A 157 27.16 -11.04 8.36
CA GLY A 157 26.02 -10.56 9.14
C GLY A 157 25.40 -9.27 8.59
N GLU A 158 25.74 -8.89 7.36
CA GLU A 158 25.20 -7.72 6.69
C GLU A 158 24.04 -8.10 5.75
N LEU A 159 23.23 -7.11 5.38
CA LEU A 159 22.13 -7.33 4.42
C LEU A 159 22.69 -7.80 3.08
N LYS A 160 22.20 -8.95 2.60
CA LYS A 160 22.52 -9.44 1.27
C LYS A 160 21.62 -8.73 0.24
N GLU A 161 22.19 -7.84 -0.59
CA GLU A 161 21.43 -7.12 -1.62
C GLU A 161 21.31 -7.88 -2.94
N ASP A 162 22.34 -8.63 -3.31
CA ASP A 162 22.37 -9.37 -4.58
C ASP A 162 21.75 -10.76 -4.44
N GLY A 163 21.03 -11.18 -5.49
CA GLY A 163 20.35 -12.48 -5.55
C GLY A 163 19.67 -12.70 -6.89
N ASN A 164 18.94 -13.79 -6.99
CA ASN A 164 18.32 -14.25 -8.25
C ASN A 164 16.81 -13.94 -8.33
N CYS A 165 16.24 -13.28 -7.32
CA CYS A 165 14.82 -12.95 -7.33
C CYS A 165 14.53 -11.85 -8.36
N ILE A 166 13.63 -12.14 -9.29
CA ILE A 166 13.17 -11.22 -10.34
C ILE A 166 11.72 -10.88 -10.04
N ILE A 167 11.42 -9.58 -9.99
CA ILE A 167 10.05 -9.09 -9.81
C ILE A 167 9.58 -8.32 -11.05
N PRO A 168 8.34 -8.55 -11.51
CA PRO A 168 7.79 -7.83 -12.67
C PRO A 168 7.79 -6.32 -12.45
N GLY A 169 8.19 -5.56 -13.48
CA GLY A 169 8.29 -4.11 -13.43
C GLY A 169 9.64 -3.57 -12.94
N VAL A 170 10.59 -4.44 -12.58
CA VAL A 170 11.97 -4.07 -12.25
C VAL A 170 12.93 -4.84 -13.14
N ARG A 171 13.89 -4.14 -13.75
CA ARG A 171 14.93 -4.78 -14.55
C ARG A 171 16.03 -5.34 -13.64
N GLY A 172 16.49 -6.55 -13.95
CA GLY A 172 17.49 -7.26 -13.17
C GLY A 172 16.92 -8.04 -12.00
N SER A 173 17.79 -8.61 -11.19
CA SER A 173 17.47 -9.42 -10.02
C SER A 173 18.00 -8.77 -8.73
N GLY A 174 17.65 -9.34 -7.59
CA GLY A 174 18.14 -8.96 -6.28
C GLY A 174 17.89 -10.05 -5.26
N SER A 175 18.28 -9.81 -4.03
CA SER A 175 17.96 -10.69 -2.92
C SER A 175 16.46 -10.72 -2.66
N GLU A 176 15.92 -11.89 -2.41
CA GLU A 176 14.50 -12.06 -2.11
C GLU A 176 14.18 -11.52 -0.72
N ILE A 177 13.10 -10.78 -0.64
CA ILE A 177 12.47 -10.32 0.58
C ILE A 177 11.07 -10.92 0.60
N LYS A 178 10.78 -11.80 1.55
CA LYS A 178 9.42 -12.33 1.74
C LYS A 178 8.65 -11.36 2.62
N VAL A 179 7.58 -10.80 2.08
CA VAL A 179 6.71 -9.84 2.79
C VAL A 179 5.43 -10.55 3.17
N ALA A 180 5.28 -10.89 4.44
CA ALA A 180 4.11 -11.55 5.01
C ALA A 180 3.19 -10.53 5.68
N PHE A 181 1.99 -10.37 5.15
CA PHE A 181 0.89 -9.62 5.78
C PHE A 181 0.14 -10.57 6.70
N VAL A 182 0.27 -10.38 8.00
CA VAL A 182 -0.33 -11.23 9.03
C VAL A 182 -1.72 -10.71 9.39
N ASP A 183 -2.71 -11.59 9.46
CA ASP A 183 -4.11 -11.26 9.69
C ASP A 183 -4.56 -10.02 8.89
N PRO A 184 -4.43 -10.06 7.53
CA PRO A 184 -4.56 -8.87 6.70
C PRO A 184 -5.99 -8.33 6.60
N ALA A 185 -6.98 -9.06 7.11
CA ALA A 185 -8.40 -8.72 7.01
C ALA A 185 -8.77 -7.50 7.84
N GLY A 186 -9.52 -6.56 7.25
CA GLY A 186 -10.09 -5.43 7.97
C GLY A 186 -9.09 -4.36 8.40
N SER A 187 -8.05 -4.15 7.62
CA SER A 187 -6.93 -3.24 7.92
C SER A 187 -7.35 -1.80 8.25
N MET A 188 -8.45 -1.32 7.68
CA MET A 188 -8.98 0.03 7.91
C MET A 188 -10.47 0.02 8.28
N THR A 189 -11.22 -1.00 7.86
CA THR A 189 -12.67 -1.09 8.04
C THR A 189 -13.08 -2.11 9.12
N ASN A 190 -12.11 -2.80 9.72
CA ASN A 190 -12.29 -3.88 10.70
C ASN A 190 -13.07 -5.10 10.17
N LYS A 191 -13.25 -5.21 8.85
CA LYS A 191 -13.94 -6.32 8.20
C LYS A 191 -13.28 -6.67 6.88
N LEU A 192 -13.14 -7.96 6.57
CA LEU A 192 -12.65 -8.40 5.26
C LEU A 192 -13.56 -7.90 4.13
N PHE A 193 -14.87 -7.97 4.33
CA PHE A 193 -15.90 -7.44 3.43
C PHE A 193 -16.66 -6.31 4.15
N PRO A 194 -16.27 -5.03 3.94
CA PRO A 194 -16.83 -3.90 4.69
C PRO A 194 -18.33 -3.74 4.58
N SER A 195 -18.91 -3.98 3.39
CA SER A 195 -20.36 -3.94 3.16
C SER A 195 -21.14 -5.14 3.76
N GLY A 196 -20.42 -6.18 4.20
CA GLY A 196 -21.00 -7.41 4.73
C GLY A 196 -21.33 -8.46 3.68
N VAL A 197 -21.19 -8.15 2.38
CA VAL A 197 -21.43 -9.07 1.27
C VAL A 197 -20.17 -9.27 0.44
N ARG A 198 -20.06 -10.42 -0.25
CA ARG A 198 -18.86 -10.78 -1.02
C ARG A 198 -18.89 -10.23 -2.45
N ALA A 199 -20.08 -10.01 -2.98
CA ALA A 199 -20.28 -9.34 -4.26
C ALA A 199 -21.56 -8.52 -4.22
N GLU A 200 -21.54 -7.37 -4.86
CA GLU A 200 -22.64 -6.43 -4.93
C GLU A 200 -22.57 -5.57 -6.20
N LYS A 201 -23.61 -4.77 -6.43
CA LYS A 201 -23.64 -3.81 -7.55
C LYS A 201 -23.40 -2.39 -7.03
N ILE A 202 -22.46 -1.71 -7.65
CA ILE A 202 -22.39 -0.24 -7.55
C ILE A 202 -23.22 0.35 -8.69
N VAL A 203 -24.19 1.18 -8.35
CA VAL A 203 -24.95 2.00 -9.30
C VAL A 203 -24.29 3.38 -9.34
N VAL A 204 -23.91 3.82 -10.52
CA VAL A 204 -23.35 5.13 -10.77
C VAL A 204 -24.38 5.92 -11.56
N ASP A 205 -24.74 7.09 -11.06
CA ASP A 205 -25.60 8.04 -11.75
C ASP A 205 -24.93 8.56 -13.04
N GLU A 206 -25.59 9.49 -13.74
CA GLU A 206 -25.05 10.07 -14.96
C GLU A 206 -23.65 10.68 -14.70
N VAL A 207 -22.65 10.24 -15.43
CA VAL A 207 -21.27 10.72 -15.36
C VAL A 207 -20.65 10.81 -16.74
N ALA A 208 -19.97 11.89 -17.05
CA ALA A 208 -19.27 12.12 -18.32
C ALA A 208 -20.16 11.93 -19.58
N GLY A 209 -21.46 12.23 -19.47
CA GLY A 209 -22.45 12.07 -20.54
C GLY A 209 -22.90 10.61 -20.76
N LEU A 210 -22.49 9.68 -19.91
CA LEU A 210 -23.03 8.32 -19.90
C LEU A 210 -24.32 8.29 -19.08
N SER A 211 -25.32 7.59 -19.58
CA SER A 211 -26.54 7.25 -18.80
C SER A 211 -26.16 6.46 -17.55
N PRO A 212 -27.01 6.46 -16.50
CA PRO A 212 -26.78 5.65 -15.31
C PRO A 212 -26.46 4.20 -15.66
N PHE A 213 -25.47 3.64 -14.97
CA PHE A 213 -25.01 2.27 -15.18
C PHE A 213 -24.71 1.56 -13.87
N SER A 214 -24.57 0.25 -13.92
CA SER A 214 -24.18 -0.55 -12.76
C SER A 214 -23.00 -1.47 -13.09
N VAL A 215 -22.18 -1.73 -12.08
CA VAL A 215 -21.02 -2.62 -12.17
C VAL A 215 -21.03 -3.62 -11.02
N ASP A 216 -20.60 -4.84 -11.29
CA ASP A 216 -20.45 -5.87 -10.26
C ASP A 216 -19.09 -5.73 -9.59
N VAL A 217 -19.07 -5.71 -8.26
CA VAL A 217 -17.87 -5.48 -7.46
C VAL A 217 -17.77 -6.42 -6.27
N THR A 218 -16.55 -6.61 -5.80
CA THR A 218 -16.24 -7.04 -4.43
C THR A 218 -15.58 -5.87 -3.73
N LEU A 219 -16.14 -5.43 -2.61
CA LEU A 219 -15.53 -4.48 -1.70
C LEU A 219 -14.75 -5.26 -0.65
N ILE A 220 -13.43 -5.18 -0.67
CA ILE A 220 -12.55 -5.99 0.20
C ILE A 220 -11.52 -5.13 0.91
N ASP A 221 -11.27 -5.43 2.18
CA ASP A 221 -10.20 -4.83 2.96
C ASP A 221 -9.26 -5.94 3.48
N SER A 222 -8.20 -6.19 2.73
CA SER A 222 -7.13 -7.13 3.05
C SER A 222 -5.79 -6.45 2.85
N ALA A 223 -5.12 -6.07 3.93
CA ALA A 223 -3.92 -5.23 3.98
C ALA A 223 -4.10 -3.79 3.46
N ASN A 224 -5.20 -3.49 2.77
CA ASN A 224 -5.65 -2.16 2.36
C ASN A 224 -7.01 -2.27 1.67
N PRO A 225 -7.93 -1.28 1.80
CA PRO A 225 -9.21 -1.32 1.11
C PRO A 225 -9.09 -1.26 -0.42
N PHE A 226 -9.78 -2.16 -1.10
CA PHE A 226 -9.86 -2.26 -2.56
C PHE A 226 -11.28 -2.49 -3.04
N ILE A 227 -11.58 -1.94 -4.21
CA ILE A 227 -12.76 -2.25 -5.01
C ILE A 227 -12.31 -3.12 -6.17
N LEU A 228 -12.73 -4.36 -6.19
CA LEU A 228 -12.49 -5.31 -7.31
C LEU A 228 -13.69 -5.29 -8.23
N VAL A 229 -13.52 -4.73 -9.42
CA VAL A 229 -14.59 -4.58 -10.41
C VAL A 229 -14.51 -5.72 -11.43
N ASP A 230 -15.62 -6.37 -11.71
CA ASP A 230 -15.73 -7.29 -12.84
C ASP A 230 -15.58 -6.51 -14.14
N ALA A 231 -14.46 -6.72 -14.85
CA ALA A 231 -14.17 -6.02 -16.10
C ALA A 231 -15.25 -6.24 -17.17
N ARG A 232 -15.98 -7.36 -17.13
CA ARG A 232 -17.07 -7.67 -18.08
C ARG A 232 -18.22 -6.67 -17.96
N THR A 233 -18.50 -6.17 -16.78
CA THR A 233 -19.60 -5.22 -16.53
C THR A 233 -19.29 -3.81 -16.98
N THR A 234 -18.01 -3.44 -17.11
CA THR A 234 -17.57 -2.15 -17.64
C THR A 234 -17.19 -2.20 -19.13
N ALA A 235 -17.01 -3.39 -19.70
CA ALA A 235 -16.59 -3.54 -21.10
C ALA A 235 -17.51 -2.84 -22.10
N PRO A 236 -18.87 -2.83 -21.96
CA PRO A 236 -19.74 -2.08 -22.88
C PRO A 236 -19.52 -0.58 -22.80
N LEU A 237 -19.21 -0.03 -21.61
CA LEU A 237 -19.03 1.40 -21.36
C LEU A 237 -17.68 1.92 -21.90
N LEU A 238 -16.66 1.08 -21.81
CA LEU A 238 -15.27 1.45 -22.09
C LEU A 238 -14.75 0.84 -23.40
N LYS A 239 -15.65 0.33 -24.25
CA LYS A 239 -15.29 -0.28 -25.53
C LYS A 239 -14.48 0.70 -26.41
N GLY A 240 -13.28 0.28 -26.80
CA GLY A 240 -12.35 1.09 -27.63
C GLY A 240 -11.63 2.22 -26.88
N GLN A 241 -11.85 2.35 -25.57
CA GLN A 241 -11.16 3.33 -24.75
C GLN A 241 -9.80 2.80 -24.28
N GLN A 242 -8.81 3.67 -24.25
CA GLN A 242 -7.54 3.39 -23.59
C GLN A 242 -7.71 3.45 -22.07
N GLN A 243 -6.88 2.70 -21.35
CA GLN A 243 -6.93 2.64 -19.89
C GLN A 243 -6.65 4.00 -19.21
N ASP A 244 -5.99 4.91 -19.85
CA ASP A 244 -5.66 6.28 -19.38
C ASP A 244 -6.50 7.37 -20.08
N SER A 245 -7.50 6.99 -20.89
CA SER A 245 -8.38 7.97 -21.51
C SER A 245 -9.18 8.76 -20.46
N PRO A 246 -9.53 10.03 -20.73
CA PRO A 246 -10.33 10.84 -19.80
C PRO A 246 -11.63 10.14 -19.37
N LEU A 247 -12.32 9.47 -20.30
CA LEU A 247 -13.55 8.73 -19.99
C LEU A 247 -13.28 7.59 -19.01
N THR A 248 -12.28 6.74 -19.29
CA THR A 248 -11.92 5.61 -18.43
C THR A 248 -11.55 6.08 -17.01
N ILE A 249 -10.76 7.15 -16.91
CA ILE A 249 -10.36 7.74 -15.62
C ILE A 249 -11.59 8.25 -14.86
N THR A 250 -12.50 8.95 -15.55
CA THR A 250 -13.70 9.52 -14.91
C THR A 250 -14.65 8.43 -14.41
N VAL A 251 -14.92 7.40 -15.24
CA VAL A 251 -15.75 6.24 -14.86
C VAL A 251 -15.12 5.50 -13.68
N THR A 252 -13.82 5.23 -13.74
CA THR A 252 -13.09 4.54 -12.66
C THR A 252 -13.16 5.31 -11.35
N GLU A 253 -12.99 6.65 -11.40
CA GLU A 253 -13.06 7.49 -10.21
C GLU A 253 -14.47 7.56 -9.64
N ALA A 254 -15.52 7.60 -10.48
CA ALA A 254 -16.90 7.57 -10.01
C ALA A 254 -17.22 6.25 -9.29
N ILE A 255 -16.82 5.10 -9.86
CA ILE A 255 -16.97 3.80 -9.19
C ILE A 255 -16.21 3.78 -7.85
N ARG A 256 -14.97 4.33 -7.82
CA ARG A 256 -14.16 4.39 -6.61
C ARG A 256 -14.83 5.20 -5.49
N GLN A 257 -15.42 6.35 -5.83
CA GLN A 257 -16.10 7.21 -4.85
C GLN A 257 -17.32 6.51 -4.25
N HIS A 258 -18.16 5.89 -5.07
CA HIS A 258 -19.32 5.12 -4.61
C HIS A 258 -18.88 3.95 -3.71
N GLY A 259 -17.85 3.22 -4.12
CA GLY A 259 -17.29 2.14 -3.31
C GLY A 259 -16.70 2.63 -1.98
N ALA A 260 -16.09 3.81 -1.94
CA ALA A 260 -15.59 4.41 -0.70
C ALA A 260 -16.71 4.68 0.32
N VAL A 261 -17.86 5.16 -0.16
CA VAL A 261 -19.05 5.39 0.68
C VAL A 261 -19.60 4.06 1.18
N LEU A 262 -19.77 3.07 0.30
CA LEU A 262 -20.27 1.74 0.67
C LEU A 262 -19.36 0.99 1.65
N MET A 263 -18.05 1.22 1.58
CA MET A 263 -17.07 0.69 2.54
C MET A 263 -17.05 1.45 3.88
N GLY A 264 -17.78 2.56 4.00
CA GLY A 264 -17.76 3.42 5.19
C GLY A 264 -16.46 4.23 5.35
N LEU A 265 -15.68 4.39 4.27
CA LEU A 265 -14.43 5.15 4.27
C LEU A 265 -14.65 6.65 4.01
N ALA A 266 -15.81 7.02 3.53
CA ALA A 266 -16.23 8.40 3.34
C ALA A 266 -17.75 8.52 3.63
N PRO A 267 -18.20 9.65 4.19
CA PRO A 267 -19.63 9.86 4.46
C PRO A 267 -20.45 10.10 3.18
N ASP A 268 -19.84 10.64 2.15
CA ASP A 268 -20.46 10.98 0.87
C ASP A 268 -19.45 11.00 -0.28
N LEU A 269 -19.92 11.25 -1.50
CA LEU A 269 -19.10 11.29 -2.71
C LEU A 269 -18.12 12.47 -2.72
N GLU A 270 -18.49 13.61 -2.14
CA GLU A 270 -17.62 14.79 -2.07
C GLU A 270 -16.41 14.49 -1.19
N ALA A 271 -16.63 13.99 0.01
CA ALA A 271 -15.55 13.56 0.90
C ALA A 271 -14.68 12.45 0.26
N ALA A 272 -15.29 11.48 -0.43
CA ALA A 272 -14.58 10.44 -1.17
C ALA A 272 -13.68 11.01 -2.27
N SER A 273 -14.06 12.11 -2.92
CA SER A 273 -13.29 12.76 -3.97
C SER A 273 -11.99 13.40 -3.45
N MET A 274 -11.99 13.80 -2.20
CA MET A 274 -10.83 14.45 -1.54
C MET A 274 -9.76 13.46 -1.13
N VAL A 275 -10.13 12.20 -0.83
CA VAL A 275 -9.20 11.14 -0.41
C VAL A 275 -9.02 10.15 -1.55
N ARG A 276 -7.90 10.23 -2.28
CA ARG A 276 -7.66 9.41 -3.48
C ARG A 276 -6.75 8.20 -3.23
N GLY A 277 -6.14 8.13 -2.06
CA GLY A 277 -5.24 7.03 -1.67
C GLY A 277 -5.98 5.74 -1.34
N THR A 278 -7.19 5.86 -0.77
CA THR A 278 -8.05 4.75 -0.36
C THR A 278 -9.54 5.06 -0.60
N PRO A 279 -10.38 4.05 -0.92
CA PRO A 279 -9.96 2.72 -1.39
C PRO A 279 -9.24 2.83 -2.73
N LYS A 280 -8.44 1.82 -3.05
CA LYS A 280 -7.93 1.62 -4.40
C LYS A 280 -8.95 0.85 -5.23
N ILE A 281 -8.75 0.83 -6.55
CA ILE A 281 -9.66 0.13 -7.45
C ILE A 281 -8.89 -0.68 -8.49
N ALA A 282 -9.39 -1.86 -8.82
CA ALA A 282 -8.84 -2.72 -9.84
C ALA A 282 -9.93 -3.43 -10.62
N TYR A 283 -9.77 -3.49 -11.93
CA TYR A 283 -10.58 -4.34 -12.81
C TYR A 283 -9.97 -5.72 -12.83
N VAL A 284 -10.78 -6.73 -12.55
CA VAL A 284 -10.38 -8.14 -12.58
C VAL A 284 -11.08 -8.85 -13.74
N SER A 285 -10.34 -9.73 -14.41
CA SER A 285 -10.84 -10.49 -15.56
C SER A 285 -10.19 -11.86 -15.60
N ARG A 286 -10.81 -12.76 -16.41
CA ARG A 286 -10.19 -14.04 -16.72
C ARG A 286 -8.89 -13.78 -17.51
N PRO A 287 -7.79 -14.45 -17.17
CA PRO A 287 -6.57 -14.32 -17.94
C PRO A 287 -6.74 -14.94 -19.34
N ASP A 288 -6.05 -14.34 -20.32
CA ASP A 288 -5.97 -14.93 -21.64
C ASP A 288 -5.31 -16.32 -21.57
N PRO A 289 -5.82 -17.28 -22.35
CA PRO A 289 -5.20 -18.61 -22.39
C PRO A 289 -3.77 -18.49 -22.94
N SER A 290 -2.80 -18.65 -22.06
CA SER A 290 -1.38 -18.74 -22.47
C SER A 290 -0.78 -20.04 -21.95
N PRO A 291 -0.27 -20.92 -22.81
CA PRO A 291 0.40 -22.14 -22.38
C PRO A 291 1.75 -21.84 -21.69
N CYS A 292 2.34 -20.67 -21.94
CA CYS A 292 3.67 -20.33 -21.44
C CYS A 292 3.65 -19.63 -20.08
N SER A 293 2.49 -19.17 -19.58
CA SER A 293 2.37 -18.49 -18.30
C SER A 293 1.00 -18.76 -17.68
N PRO A 294 0.87 -19.84 -16.90
CA PRO A 294 -0.37 -20.12 -16.19
C PRO A 294 -0.65 -18.96 -15.22
N SER A 295 -1.78 -18.31 -15.38
CA SER A 295 -2.27 -17.25 -14.48
C SER A 295 -3.67 -17.61 -14.01
N ASP A 296 -3.97 -17.31 -12.76
CA ASP A 296 -5.28 -17.55 -12.18
C ASP A 296 -6.23 -16.40 -12.48
N ILE A 297 -5.71 -15.17 -12.50
CA ILE A 297 -6.51 -13.95 -12.70
C ILE A 297 -5.69 -12.85 -13.37
N GLN A 298 -6.33 -12.06 -14.22
CA GLN A 298 -5.74 -10.86 -14.84
C GLN A 298 -6.28 -9.58 -14.18
N VAL A 299 -5.43 -8.57 -14.04
CA VAL A 299 -5.79 -7.35 -13.34
C VAL A 299 -5.28 -6.08 -14.03
N LEU A 300 -6.10 -5.03 -14.00
CA LEU A 300 -5.74 -3.66 -14.30
C LEU A 300 -6.06 -2.79 -13.09
N ALA A 301 -5.03 -2.36 -12.37
CA ALA A 301 -5.18 -1.58 -11.14
C ALA A 301 -4.97 -0.08 -11.39
N TYR A 302 -5.61 0.75 -10.56
CA TYR A 302 -5.45 2.21 -10.56
C TYR A 302 -4.91 2.70 -9.21
N SER A 303 -4.17 3.79 -9.27
CA SER A 303 -3.63 4.48 -8.09
C SER A 303 -3.62 5.98 -8.32
N MET A 304 -4.15 6.75 -7.37
CA MET A 304 -4.22 8.22 -7.47
C MET A 304 -4.87 8.71 -8.77
N GLY A 305 -5.87 7.96 -9.27
CA GLY A 305 -6.63 8.28 -10.47
C GLY A 305 -5.90 8.01 -11.79
N LYS A 306 -4.85 7.17 -11.80
CA LYS A 306 -4.13 6.76 -13.00
C LYS A 306 -3.90 5.26 -13.02
N PRO A 307 -3.79 4.62 -14.21
CA PRO A 307 -3.38 3.22 -14.31
C PRO A 307 -2.06 3.00 -13.57
N HIS A 308 -1.98 1.92 -12.80
CA HIS A 308 -0.75 1.53 -12.15
C HIS A 308 0.13 0.76 -13.14
N PRO A 309 1.43 1.07 -13.29
CA PRO A 309 2.29 0.42 -14.29
C PRO A 309 2.53 -1.07 -14.04
N SER A 310 2.30 -1.53 -12.81
CA SER A 310 2.32 -2.94 -12.41
C SER A 310 1.12 -3.23 -11.50
N LEU A 311 1.31 -3.85 -10.36
CA LEU A 311 0.27 -4.05 -9.34
C LEU A 311 0.79 -3.57 -7.98
N GLN A 312 -0.07 -2.90 -7.22
CA GLN A 312 0.22 -2.59 -5.81
C GLN A 312 0.32 -3.90 -5.02
N LEU A 313 1.31 -4.02 -4.14
CA LEU A 313 1.49 -5.24 -3.35
C LEU A 313 0.28 -5.56 -2.48
N THR A 314 -0.30 -4.55 -1.80
CA THR A 314 -1.54 -4.72 -1.04
C THR A 314 -2.74 -5.07 -1.94
N GLY A 315 -2.73 -4.64 -3.20
CA GLY A 315 -3.73 -5.04 -4.20
C GLY A 315 -3.61 -6.52 -4.56
N ALA A 316 -2.38 -7.03 -4.69
CA ALA A 316 -2.16 -8.45 -4.90
C ALA A 316 -2.67 -9.28 -3.71
N VAL A 317 -2.44 -8.81 -2.48
CA VAL A 317 -3.00 -9.44 -1.27
C VAL A 317 -4.53 -9.46 -1.32
N CYS A 318 -5.19 -8.33 -1.62
CA CYS A 318 -6.65 -8.26 -1.73
C CYS A 318 -7.20 -9.21 -2.80
N ILE A 319 -6.60 -9.21 -3.99
CA ILE A 319 -7.06 -10.05 -5.11
C ILE A 319 -6.88 -11.52 -4.78
N ALA A 320 -5.71 -11.91 -4.26
CA ALA A 320 -5.44 -13.30 -3.89
C ALA A 320 -6.38 -13.77 -2.75
N SER A 321 -6.60 -12.93 -1.73
CA SER A 321 -7.58 -13.19 -0.68
C SER A 321 -8.99 -13.40 -1.28
N ALA A 322 -9.41 -12.53 -2.20
CA ALA A 322 -10.72 -12.64 -2.84
C ALA A 322 -10.84 -13.90 -3.71
N VAL A 323 -9.78 -14.31 -4.44
CA VAL A 323 -9.76 -15.56 -5.22
C VAL A 323 -9.94 -16.79 -4.34
N CYS A 324 -9.45 -16.76 -3.10
CA CYS A 324 -9.64 -17.85 -2.14
C CYS A 324 -11.04 -17.89 -1.52
N MET A 325 -11.87 -16.85 -1.70
CA MET A 325 -13.19 -16.72 -1.06
C MET A 325 -14.31 -16.92 -2.07
N GLU A 326 -15.17 -17.95 -1.85
CA GLU A 326 -16.34 -18.21 -2.67
C GLU A 326 -17.32 -17.00 -2.67
N GLY A 327 -17.95 -16.74 -3.80
CA GLY A 327 -18.95 -15.68 -3.96
C GLY A 327 -18.36 -14.29 -4.23
N THR A 328 -17.04 -14.14 -4.37
CA THR A 328 -16.41 -12.87 -4.78
C THR A 328 -16.35 -12.76 -6.31
N VAL A 329 -16.30 -11.53 -6.81
CA VAL A 329 -16.09 -11.26 -8.24
C VAL A 329 -14.75 -11.87 -8.71
N ALA A 330 -13.68 -11.71 -7.93
CA ALA A 330 -12.38 -12.26 -8.28
C ALA A 330 -12.41 -13.79 -8.43
N LYS A 331 -13.08 -14.49 -7.52
CA LYS A 331 -13.27 -15.95 -7.61
C LYS A 331 -14.04 -16.34 -8.86
N SER A 332 -15.12 -15.61 -9.21
CA SER A 332 -15.97 -15.91 -10.36
C SER A 332 -15.27 -15.77 -11.71
N VAL A 333 -14.26 -14.92 -11.82
CA VAL A 333 -13.48 -14.71 -13.05
C VAL A 333 -12.17 -15.49 -13.08
N ALA A 334 -11.71 -16.02 -11.94
CA ALA A 334 -10.48 -16.78 -11.87
C ALA A 334 -10.53 -18.07 -12.70
N ARG A 335 -9.36 -18.54 -13.13
CA ARG A 335 -9.23 -19.79 -13.88
C ARG A 335 -9.60 -20.98 -12.98
N GLY A 336 -10.32 -21.96 -13.55
CA GLY A 336 -10.74 -23.16 -12.81
C GLY A 336 -12.20 -23.13 -12.34
N GLN A 337 -12.94 -22.07 -12.56
CA GLN A 337 -14.39 -22.04 -12.40
C GLN A 337 -15.05 -22.38 -13.74
N THR A 338 -15.15 -23.67 -14.08
CA THR A 338 -16.14 -24.15 -15.05
C THR A 338 -17.42 -24.44 -14.28
N SER A 339 -18.47 -23.69 -14.58
CA SER A 339 -19.82 -24.07 -14.20
C SER A 339 -20.13 -25.45 -14.79
N GLY A 340 -20.16 -26.47 -13.94
CA GLY A 340 -20.72 -27.79 -14.16
C GLY A 340 -20.24 -28.53 -15.41
N GLU A 341 -19.19 -29.34 -15.24
CA GLU A 341 -19.17 -30.70 -15.73
C GLU A 341 -17.91 -31.40 -15.18
N SER A 342 -18.17 -32.50 -14.46
CA SER A 342 -17.18 -33.43 -13.99
C SER A 342 -16.55 -34.15 -15.16
N GLU A 343 -15.28 -33.93 -15.46
CA GLU A 343 -14.47 -34.94 -16.11
C GLU A 343 -13.09 -34.93 -15.52
N ALA A 344 -12.77 -36.05 -14.86
CA ALA A 344 -11.46 -36.41 -14.38
C ALA A 344 -10.54 -36.69 -15.56
N LEU A 345 -9.52 -35.85 -15.76
CA LEU A 345 -8.30 -36.22 -16.46
C LEU A 345 -7.13 -35.56 -15.76
N THR A 346 -6.42 -36.36 -14.98
CA THR A 346 -5.11 -36.10 -14.44
C THR A 346 -4.07 -36.12 -15.57
N PRO A 347 -3.34 -35.04 -15.86
CA PRO A 347 -2.05 -35.16 -16.55
C PRO A 347 -0.95 -35.35 -15.48
N GLU A 348 -0.21 -36.45 -15.63
CA GLU A 348 1.03 -36.69 -14.91
C GLU A 348 1.96 -35.48 -15.02
N ARG A 349 2.28 -34.88 -13.89
CA ARG A 349 3.38 -33.90 -13.80
C ARG A 349 4.71 -34.68 -13.86
N THR A 350 5.48 -34.42 -14.90
CA THR A 350 6.89 -34.77 -14.94
C THR A 350 7.61 -34.01 -13.82
N PRO A 351 8.34 -34.63 -12.91
CA PRO A 351 9.02 -33.96 -11.82
C PRO A 351 10.15 -33.09 -12.37
N SER A 352 10.11 -31.79 -12.06
CA SER A 352 11.28 -30.93 -12.19
C SER A 352 12.34 -31.34 -11.17
N PRO A 353 13.65 -31.17 -11.47
CA PRO A 353 14.71 -31.61 -10.57
C PRO A 353 14.63 -30.85 -9.22
N PRO A 354 14.98 -31.50 -8.10
CA PRO A 354 14.88 -30.92 -6.78
C PRO A 354 15.90 -29.79 -6.60
N GLY A 355 15.46 -28.56 -6.77
CA GLY A 355 16.18 -27.37 -6.35
C GLY A 355 15.71 -26.94 -4.97
N THR A 356 16.65 -26.68 -4.11
CA THR A 356 16.75 -26.11 -2.76
C THR A 356 15.50 -25.51 -2.07
N ALA A 357 14.41 -25.23 -2.76
CA ALA A 357 13.19 -24.67 -2.18
C ALA A 357 12.45 -25.58 -1.18
N ALA A 358 12.60 -26.90 -1.30
CA ALA A 358 11.92 -27.86 -0.41
C ALA A 358 12.52 -27.94 1.01
N ARG A 359 13.81 -27.58 1.17
CA ARG A 359 14.46 -27.58 2.48
C ARG A 359 14.05 -26.35 3.32
N ASP A 360 13.86 -25.21 2.67
CA ASP A 360 13.47 -23.97 3.36
C ASP A 360 12.00 -24.01 3.84
N ILE A 361 11.14 -24.76 3.13
CA ILE A 361 9.74 -24.98 3.53
C ILE A 361 9.68 -25.86 4.80
N GLN A 362 10.49 -26.92 4.89
CA GLN A 362 10.57 -27.76 6.08
C GLN A 362 11.12 -27.02 7.31
N GLU A 363 12.03 -26.06 7.12
CA GLU A 363 12.58 -25.25 8.21
C GLU A 363 11.58 -24.17 8.71
N LEU A 364 10.74 -23.65 7.80
CA LEU A 364 9.61 -22.78 8.17
C LEU A 364 8.47 -23.56 8.85
N GLU A 365 8.18 -24.77 8.41
CA GLU A 365 7.22 -25.65 9.06
C GLU A 365 7.69 -26.04 10.48
N HIS A 366 8.97 -26.33 10.64
CA HIS A 366 9.56 -26.67 11.95
C HIS A 366 9.58 -25.46 12.93
N ARG A 367 9.63 -24.22 12.42
CA ARG A 367 9.49 -23.00 13.23
C ARG A 367 8.03 -22.65 13.55
N ALA A 368 7.10 -23.01 12.66
CA ALA A 368 5.67 -22.89 12.91
C ALA A 368 5.21 -23.83 14.05
N ASP A 369 5.80 -25.03 14.14
CA ASP A 369 5.54 -26.00 15.22
C ASP A 369 5.95 -25.50 16.62
N LEU A 370 6.87 -24.54 16.69
CA LEU A 370 7.27 -23.92 17.96
C LEU A 370 6.33 -22.80 18.42
N LEU A 371 5.36 -22.37 17.59
CA LEU A 371 4.47 -21.23 17.87
C LEU A 371 2.99 -21.58 18.07
N ALA A 372 2.54 -22.80 17.75
CA ALA A 372 1.15 -23.20 18.04
C ALA A 372 0.97 -24.74 18.05
N PRO A 373 0.44 -25.33 19.11
CA PRO A 373 -0.05 -26.71 19.08
C PRO A 373 -1.40 -26.74 18.36
N GLY A 374 -1.46 -27.26 17.11
CA GLY A 374 -2.72 -27.45 16.38
C GLY A 374 -2.66 -27.33 14.86
N LEU A 375 -1.56 -27.73 14.21
CA LEU A 375 -1.28 -27.50 12.77
C LEU A 375 -2.19 -28.24 11.75
N SER A 376 -3.28 -28.90 12.13
CA SER A 376 -4.14 -29.64 11.21
C SER A 376 -5.22 -28.83 10.49
N SER A 377 -5.26 -27.49 10.63
CA SER A 377 -6.36 -26.64 10.13
C SER A 377 -5.96 -25.59 9.08
N TYR A 378 -4.70 -25.49 8.69
CA TYR A 378 -4.26 -24.52 7.66
C TYR A 378 -4.26 -25.13 6.26
N SER A 379 -4.65 -24.32 5.27
CA SER A 379 -4.52 -24.62 3.85
C SER A 379 -3.75 -23.50 3.16
N THR A 380 -2.84 -23.87 2.26
CA THR A 380 -2.02 -22.91 1.52
C THR A 380 -2.32 -23.00 0.03
N GLN A 381 -2.48 -21.86 -0.62
CA GLN A 381 -2.68 -21.72 -2.06
C GLN A 381 -1.74 -20.65 -2.61
N VAL A 382 -1.16 -20.90 -3.79
CA VAL A 382 -0.42 -19.88 -4.55
C VAL A 382 -1.31 -19.35 -5.64
N ILE A 383 -1.55 -18.06 -5.63
CA ILE A 383 -2.38 -17.36 -6.62
C ILE A 383 -1.47 -16.54 -7.53
N THR A 384 -1.49 -16.86 -8.83
CA THR A 384 -0.74 -16.14 -9.86
C THR A 384 -1.59 -15.06 -10.50
N ILE A 385 -1.20 -13.81 -10.32
CA ILE A 385 -1.91 -12.61 -10.81
C ILE A 385 -1.13 -12.00 -11.95
N THR A 386 -1.72 -11.93 -13.15
CA THR A 386 -1.13 -11.22 -14.30
C THR A 386 -1.55 -9.76 -14.31
N HIS A 387 -0.59 -8.88 -14.57
CA HIS A 387 -0.77 -7.43 -14.68
C HIS A 387 0.10 -6.84 -15.80
N GLY A 388 0.01 -5.55 -16.07
CA GLY A 388 0.66 -4.91 -17.22
C GLY A 388 2.18 -5.06 -17.34
N SER A 389 2.87 -5.42 -16.26
CA SER A 389 4.35 -5.62 -16.27
C SER A 389 4.77 -7.10 -16.12
N GLY A 390 3.84 -8.04 -16.11
CA GLY A 390 4.12 -9.47 -15.95
C GLY A 390 3.21 -10.13 -14.92
N SER A 391 3.66 -11.21 -14.28
CA SER A 391 2.89 -11.98 -13.31
C SER A 391 3.52 -11.94 -11.93
N MET A 392 2.69 -11.97 -10.90
CA MET A 392 3.07 -11.96 -9.49
C MET A 392 2.38 -13.10 -8.78
N GLU A 393 3.11 -13.81 -7.94
CA GLU A 393 2.60 -14.87 -7.09
C GLU A 393 2.34 -14.35 -5.68
N VAL A 394 1.24 -14.79 -5.11
CA VAL A 394 0.85 -14.55 -3.72
C VAL A 394 0.55 -15.89 -3.08
N GLU A 395 1.31 -16.24 -2.06
CA GLU A 395 1.02 -17.40 -1.22
C GLU A 395 0.01 -16.99 -0.16
N VAL A 396 -1.16 -17.64 -0.17
CA VAL A 396 -2.27 -17.35 0.75
C VAL A 396 -2.44 -18.50 1.71
N TRP A 397 -2.34 -18.22 2.98
CA TRP A 397 -2.62 -19.15 4.07
C TRP A 397 -4.01 -18.87 4.61
N THR A 398 -4.84 -19.91 4.63
CA THR A 398 -6.20 -19.86 5.16
C THR A 398 -6.36 -20.81 6.33
N LYS A 399 -7.24 -20.44 7.26
CA LYS A 399 -7.63 -21.27 8.39
C LYS A 399 -9.15 -21.32 8.51
N LEU A 400 -9.67 -22.37 9.11
CA LEU A 400 -11.09 -22.44 9.44
C LEU A 400 -11.31 -21.72 10.77
N GLY A 401 -11.94 -20.55 10.71
CA GLY A 401 -12.33 -19.78 11.89
C GLY A 401 -13.77 -20.06 12.32
N PRO A 402 -14.24 -19.42 13.39
CA PRO A 402 -15.57 -19.63 13.93
C PRO A 402 -16.71 -19.22 13.00
N TYR A 403 -16.43 -18.36 12.03
CA TYR A 403 -17.40 -17.83 11.05
C TYR A 403 -17.16 -18.32 9.61
N GLY A 404 -16.26 -19.31 9.42
CA GLY A 404 -15.90 -19.88 8.14
C GLY A 404 -14.44 -19.71 7.80
N LEU A 405 -14.12 -19.74 6.50
CA LEU A 405 -12.75 -19.58 6.01
C LEU A 405 -12.24 -18.17 6.27
N GLU A 406 -11.08 -18.06 6.91
CA GLU A 406 -10.36 -16.82 7.23
C GLU A 406 -9.00 -16.80 6.55
N ILE A 407 -8.50 -15.60 6.19
CA ILE A 407 -7.14 -15.39 5.70
C ILE A 407 -6.23 -15.21 6.91
N ASP A 408 -5.29 -16.13 7.10
CA ASP A 408 -4.31 -16.04 8.18
C ASP A 408 -3.14 -15.12 7.79
N ARG A 409 -2.60 -15.34 6.60
CA ARG A 409 -1.53 -14.49 6.06
C ARG A 409 -1.44 -14.56 4.54
N CYS A 410 -0.85 -13.53 3.95
CA CYS A 410 -0.47 -13.52 2.55
C CYS A 410 1.01 -13.17 2.43
N ILE A 411 1.78 -13.97 1.67
CA ILE A 411 3.22 -13.78 1.50
C ILE A 411 3.51 -13.47 0.03
N VAL A 412 4.32 -12.43 -0.19
CA VAL A 412 4.71 -12.01 -1.54
C VAL A 412 6.20 -11.71 -1.58
N SER A 413 6.90 -12.27 -2.57
CA SER A 413 8.33 -12.01 -2.79
C SER A 413 8.56 -10.65 -3.42
N ARG A 414 9.53 -9.92 -2.90
CA ARG A 414 9.98 -8.61 -3.37
C ARG A 414 11.50 -8.51 -3.37
N THR A 415 12.01 -7.42 -3.92
CA THR A 415 13.42 -7.03 -3.81
C THR A 415 13.49 -5.54 -3.49
N ALA A 416 14.54 -5.12 -2.79
CA ALA A 416 14.83 -3.71 -2.53
C ALA A 416 16.28 -3.39 -2.90
N ARG A 417 16.60 -2.11 -3.02
CA ARG A 417 17.97 -1.63 -3.23
C ARG A 417 18.14 -0.25 -2.65
N ARG A 418 19.18 -0.06 -1.85
CA ARG A 418 19.64 1.26 -1.41
C ARG A 418 20.30 1.95 -2.61
N LEU A 419 19.83 3.13 -2.98
CA LEU A 419 20.27 3.83 -4.18
C LEU A 419 21.19 5.01 -3.85
N PHE A 420 20.90 5.68 -2.74
CA PHE A 420 21.61 6.87 -2.30
C PHE A 420 21.30 7.11 -0.81
N GLU A 421 22.28 7.63 -0.09
CA GLU A 421 22.12 8.09 1.28
C GLU A 421 22.75 9.46 1.48
N GLY A 422 22.19 10.26 2.37
CA GLY A 422 22.73 11.58 2.64
C GLY A 422 21.68 12.55 3.17
N LYS A 423 21.80 13.80 2.77
CA LYS A 423 20.93 14.89 3.23
C LYS A 423 20.24 15.52 2.04
N VAL A 424 18.90 15.48 2.02
CA VAL A 424 18.14 16.28 1.08
C VAL A 424 18.16 17.72 1.55
N LEU A 425 18.66 18.61 0.69
CA LEU A 425 18.73 20.04 0.97
C LEU A 425 17.47 20.71 0.43
N THR A 426 16.74 21.41 1.28
CA THR A 426 15.54 22.14 0.89
C THR A 426 15.70 23.63 1.18
N ALA A 427 15.08 24.47 0.35
CA ALA A 427 15.02 25.91 0.63
C ALA A 427 14.20 26.13 1.92
N ALA A 428 14.82 26.79 2.92
CA ALA A 428 14.12 27.16 4.14
C ALA A 428 13.12 28.29 3.85
N ARG A 429 11.90 27.94 3.51
CA ARG A 429 10.71 28.74 3.77
C ARG A 429 9.76 27.89 4.59
N TYR A 430 10.15 27.59 5.81
CA TYR A 430 9.17 27.49 6.89
C TYR A 430 8.64 28.90 7.09
N ASP A 431 7.36 29.07 6.90
CA ASP A 431 6.70 30.36 7.02
C ASP A 431 6.96 30.93 8.43
N ASP A 432 7.81 31.93 8.51
CA ASP A 432 8.03 32.73 9.73
C ASP A 432 6.74 33.46 10.17
N ARG A 433 5.66 33.40 9.38
CA ARG A 433 4.38 33.98 9.72
C ARG A 433 3.72 33.34 10.93
N THR A 434 3.92 32.02 11.15
CA THR A 434 3.43 31.37 12.36
C THR A 434 4.16 31.82 13.62
N ARG A 435 5.47 32.06 13.55
CA ARG A 435 6.22 32.62 14.69
C ARG A 435 5.98 34.10 14.96
N ALA A 436 5.63 34.87 13.95
CA ALA A 436 5.27 36.28 14.11
C ALA A 436 3.88 36.45 14.76
N CYS A 437 2.93 35.54 14.48
CA CYS A 437 1.60 35.56 15.08
C CYS A 437 1.61 35.17 16.57
N GLU A 438 2.47 34.24 16.98
CA GLU A 438 2.64 33.90 18.40
C GLU A 438 3.33 35.00 19.22
N LYS A 439 4.11 35.86 18.58
CA LYS A 439 4.79 37.00 19.27
C LYS A 439 3.96 38.27 19.31
N SER A 440 2.93 38.40 18.49
CA SER A 440 2.17 39.67 18.39
C SER A 440 0.82 39.69 19.12
N GLY A 441 0.35 38.62 19.72
CA GLY A 441 -0.81 38.58 20.59
C GLY A 441 -2.12 39.17 19.98
N GLN A 442 -2.22 39.29 18.67
CA GLN A 442 -3.42 39.81 18.00
C GLN A 442 -4.13 38.73 17.21
N HIS A 443 -5.26 38.30 17.75
CA HIS A 443 -6.24 37.47 17.06
C HIS A 443 -6.87 38.25 15.90
N THR A 444 -6.47 37.96 14.68
CA THR A 444 -7.29 38.26 13.51
C THR A 444 -7.58 36.92 12.82
N ILE A 445 -8.86 36.56 12.90
CA ILE A 445 -9.37 35.32 12.23
C ILE A 445 -9.48 35.65 10.75
N ASP A 446 -8.52 35.18 9.95
CA ASP A 446 -8.65 35.16 8.49
C ASP A 446 -9.11 33.76 8.05
N ARG A 447 -10.40 33.71 7.69
CA ARG A 447 -11.08 32.50 7.19
C ARG A 447 -10.74 32.29 5.71
N ARG A 448 -9.58 31.74 5.39
CA ARG A 448 -9.32 31.15 4.05
C ARG A 448 -8.05 30.31 4.09
N ILE A 449 -8.14 29.10 4.59
CA ILE A 449 -7.41 27.87 4.15
C ILE A 449 -7.98 26.76 5.04
N GLY A 450 -8.94 26.02 4.50
CA GLY A 450 -9.51 24.85 5.16
C GLY A 450 -8.57 23.66 5.02
N VAL A 451 -7.85 23.32 6.07
CA VAL A 451 -7.26 21.98 6.23
C VAL A 451 -8.15 21.24 7.22
N SER A 452 -9.02 20.40 6.71
CA SER A 452 -9.83 19.51 7.53
C SER A 452 -9.04 18.23 7.79
N VAL A 453 -8.54 18.09 9.02
CA VAL A 453 -8.08 16.80 9.55
C VAL A 453 -9.19 16.31 10.47
N THR A 454 -9.98 15.37 10.00
CA THR A 454 -10.94 14.63 10.84
C THR A 454 -10.27 13.44 11.47
N ALA A 455 -9.74 13.62 12.68
CA ALA A 455 -9.49 12.51 13.59
C ALA A 455 -10.81 12.19 14.31
N GLY A 456 -11.44 11.07 14.01
CA GLY A 456 -12.63 10.59 14.69
C GLY A 456 -12.30 10.11 16.10
N LEU A 457 -12.54 10.94 17.10
CA LEU A 457 -12.63 10.54 18.50
C LEU A 457 -14.05 10.08 18.78
N ILE A 458 -14.27 8.78 18.92
CA ILE A 458 -15.50 8.24 19.48
C ILE A 458 -15.39 8.35 21.01
N THR A 459 -16.06 9.36 21.57
CA THR A 459 -16.33 9.40 23.00
C THR A 459 -17.70 8.75 23.26
N SER A 460 -17.67 7.67 24.04
CA SER A 460 -18.87 7.05 24.61
C SER A 460 -19.60 8.03 25.53
N ALA A 461 -20.77 8.47 25.12
CA ALA A 461 -21.68 9.17 26.02
C ALA A 461 -22.73 8.19 26.57
N GLY A 462 -22.76 8.08 27.89
CA GLY A 462 -23.64 7.23 28.63
C GLY A 462 -25.11 7.64 28.57
N LEU A 463 -25.96 6.62 28.53
CA LEU A 463 -27.39 6.69 28.75
C LEU A 463 -27.71 7.19 30.16
N GLY A 464 -28.29 8.36 30.27
CA GLY A 464 -28.96 8.87 31.45
C GLY A 464 -30.45 8.78 31.28
N LEU A 465 -31.07 7.80 31.89
CA LEU A 465 -32.52 7.72 32.11
C LEU A 465 -32.96 8.80 33.08
N ARG A 466 -34.03 9.55 32.75
CA ARG A 466 -34.85 10.25 33.71
C ARG A 466 -36.32 9.82 33.60
N PRO A 467 -37.02 9.63 34.73
CA PRO A 467 -38.40 9.18 34.70
C PRO A 467 -39.40 10.34 34.63
N SER A 468 -40.57 9.94 34.17
CA SER A 468 -41.87 10.61 34.10
C SER A 468 -42.27 11.54 35.25
N THR A 469 -42.85 12.64 34.94
CA THR A 469 -44.27 13.00 35.27
C THR A 469 -44.88 13.76 34.12
#